data_5404875eb9969ff20a6c23cfd17656a5
#
_entry.id   5404875eb9969ff20a6c23cfd17656a5
#
_cell.length_a   1.000
_cell.length_b   1.000
_cell.length_c   1.000
_cell.angle_alpha   90.00
_cell.angle_beta   90.00
_cell.angle_gamma   90.00
#
_symmetry.space_group_name_H-M   'P 1'
#
loop_
_entity.id
_entity.type
_entity.pdbx_description
1 polymer ?
#
loop_
_entity_poly.entity_id
_entity_poly.type
_entity_poly.pdbx_seq_one_letter_code
_entity_poly.pdbx_strand_id
1 'polypeptide(L)'
;MELNRIGDIAAFVAAVNAGSFTLAAKTTGLTRSAVGKSIVRLENQMGVRLLNRTTRRLSLTDEGALMFERCRAVLDDLEELDALMATRRQRPTGTLKLTAPLSLGQRLVLPVIDSFLSRWPELQAHITFSDRFVDIIEEGFDIAIRIGEPREDTRIVTRTLGWQHMVTCASPAYLARRGTPTHPSQLPSHDTIFFFNADRRRSWRFNTPDGEYVFEGPGRVNMDSSEAMRITALDGFGLVSLPRFLFEDALSDGRLVTVLDDYTTPPEPIRVMYPSKRQLSPRVRGFVDALVEELSPVIAL
;
A
#
# COMPACT_ATOMS: atom_id res chain seq x y z
N MET A 1 13.92 34.63 8.85
CA MET A 1 12.85 33.93 8.14
C MET A 1 11.58 34.17 8.94
N GLU A 2 10.60 34.85 8.37
CA GLU A 2 9.40 35.23 9.12
C GLU A 2 8.56 33.97 9.42
N LEU A 3 8.20 33.76 10.68
CA LEU A 3 7.34 32.66 11.15
C LEU A 3 5.98 32.56 10.39
N ASN A 4 5.50 33.68 9.86
CA ASN A 4 4.30 33.74 9.01
C ASN A 4 4.41 32.94 7.70
N ARG A 5 5.64 32.74 7.17
CA ARG A 5 5.86 32.04 5.91
C ARG A 5 5.55 30.55 5.98
N ILE A 6 5.80 29.89 7.11
CA ILE A 6 5.47 28.49 7.32
C ILE A 6 3.96 28.28 7.29
N GLY A 7 3.20 29.18 7.94
CA GLY A 7 1.73 29.12 7.89
C GLY A 7 1.16 29.34 6.48
N ASP A 8 1.78 30.19 5.67
CA ASP A 8 1.36 30.44 4.29
C ASP A 8 1.70 29.23 3.38
N ILE A 9 2.85 28.58 3.61
CA ILE A 9 3.23 27.32 2.97
C ILE A 9 2.24 26.21 3.32
N ALA A 10 1.91 26.04 4.61
CA ALA A 10 0.96 25.03 5.06
C ALA A 10 -0.45 25.24 4.44
N ALA A 11 -0.92 26.49 4.37
CA ALA A 11 -2.17 26.82 3.72
C ALA A 11 -2.18 26.52 2.21
N PHE A 12 -1.04 26.76 1.51
CA PHE A 12 -0.89 26.43 0.11
C PHE A 12 -0.92 24.93 -0.12
N VAL A 13 -0.12 24.15 0.61
CA VAL A 13 -0.08 22.67 0.49
C VAL A 13 -1.44 22.06 0.81
N ALA A 14 -2.11 22.52 1.87
CA ALA A 14 -3.44 22.06 2.21
C ALA A 14 -4.49 22.36 1.11
N ALA A 15 -4.39 23.53 0.46
CA ALA A 15 -5.31 23.92 -0.62
C ALA A 15 -5.11 23.02 -1.87
N VAL A 16 -3.88 22.70 -2.20
CA VAL A 16 -3.56 21.80 -3.33
C VAL A 16 -4.05 20.38 -3.06
N ASN A 17 -3.72 19.81 -1.88
CA ASN A 17 -4.14 18.48 -1.49
C ASN A 17 -5.66 18.31 -1.45
N ALA A 18 -6.38 19.34 -0.95
CA ALA A 18 -7.83 19.32 -0.85
C ALA A 18 -8.56 19.67 -2.16
N GLY A 19 -7.84 20.21 -3.17
CA GLY A 19 -8.42 20.72 -4.40
C GLY A 19 -9.42 21.87 -4.19
N SER A 20 -9.50 22.43 -2.97
CA SER A 20 -10.52 23.42 -2.58
C SER A 20 -10.08 24.24 -1.36
N PHE A 21 -10.21 25.57 -1.45
CA PHE A 21 -9.96 26.45 -0.31
C PHE A 21 -10.90 26.21 0.88
N THR A 22 -12.11 25.76 0.62
CA THR A 22 -13.10 25.48 1.67
C THR A 22 -12.71 24.20 2.46
N LEU A 23 -12.25 23.17 1.76
CA LEU A 23 -11.76 21.94 2.40
C LEU A 23 -10.44 22.18 3.14
N ALA A 24 -9.50 22.91 2.51
CA ALA A 24 -8.24 23.31 3.15
C ALA A 24 -8.47 24.11 4.45
N ALA A 25 -9.46 24.99 4.47
CA ALA A 25 -9.83 25.76 5.65
C ALA A 25 -10.21 24.85 6.83
N LYS A 26 -10.94 23.75 6.55
CA LYS A 26 -11.33 22.77 7.59
C LYS A 26 -10.12 22.02 8.15
N THR A 27 -9.18 21.64 7.28
CA THR A 27 -7.97 20.87 7.70
C THR A 27 -6.94 21.74 8.42
N THR A 28 -6.85 23.04 8.09
CA THR A 28 -5.86 23.95 8.68
C THR A 28 -6.40 24.74 9.88
N GLY A 29 -7.70 24.63 10.22
CA GLY A 29 -8.34 25.44 11.26
C GLY A 29 -8.47 26.93 10.89
N LEU A 30 -8.29 27.26 9.61
CA LEU A 30 -8.38 28.64 9.11
C LEU A 30 -9.76 28.90 8.49
N THR A 31 -10.07 30.17 8.22
CA THR A 31 -11.20 30.52 7.37
C THR A 31 -10.82 30.40 5.89
N ARG A 32 -11.79 30.16 4.99
CA ARG A 32 -11.56 30.16 3.52
C ARG A 32 -10.85 31.43 3.05
N SER A 33 -11.22 32.58 3.61
CA SER A 33 -10.61 33.88 3.28
C SER A 33 -9.16 33.94 3.75
N ALA A 34 -8.84 33.39 4.92
CA ALA A 34 -7.48 33.33 5.46
C ALA A 34 -6.59 32.46 4.59
N VAL A 35 -7.04 31.26 4.19
CA VAL A 35 -6.31 30.40 3.25
C VAL A 35 -6.02 31.14 1.94
N GLY A 36 -7.00 31.80 1.35
CA GLY A 36 -6.81 32.58 0.13
C GLY A 36 -5.80 33.73 0.30
N LYS A 37 -5.84 34.45 1.43
CA LYS A 37 -4.87 35.52 1.73
C LYS A 37 -3.46 34.98 1.95
N SER A 38 -3.30 33.85 2.60
CA SER A 38 -2.01 33.17 2.79
C SER A 38 -1.36 32.83 1.44
N ILE A 39 -2.12 32.27 0.52
CA ILE A 39 -1.61 31.91 -0.80
C ILE A 39 -1.24 33.16 -1.60
N VAL A 40 -2.04 34.22 -1.56
CA VAL A 40 -1.71 35.51 -2.23
C VAL A 40 -0.42 36.11 -1.66
N ARG A 41 -0.22 36.07 -0.34
CA ARG A 41 1.04 36.52 0.27
C ARG A 41 2.22 35.71 -0.22
N LEU A 42 2.08 34.39 -0.29
CA LEU A 42 3.13 33.50 -0.78
C LEU A 42 3.47 33.79 -2.26
N GLU A 43 2.46 33.93 -3.15
CA GLU A 43 2.63 34.31 -4.55
C GLU A 43 3.34 35.66 -4.69
N ASN A 44 2.96 36.66 -3.91
CA ASN A 44 3.59 37.98 -3.92
C ASN A 44 5.05 37.95 -3.44
N GLN A 45 5.35 37.16 -2.42
CA GLN A 45 6.72 36.99 -1.91
C GLN A 45 7.63 36.28 -2.90
N MET A 46 7.10 35.37 -3.69
CA MET A 46 7.84 34.61 -4.71
C MET A 46 7.87 35.33 -6.07
N GLY A 47 7.02 36.33 -6.28
CA GLY A 47 6.91 37.03 -7.55
C GLY A 47 6.29 36.19 -8.69
N VAL A 48 5.69 35.07 -8.37
CA VAL A 48 5.10 34.14 -9.35
C VAL A 48 3.72 33.66 -8.89
N ARG A 49 2.87 33.27 -9.84
CA ARG A 49 1.61 32.63 -9.54
C ARG A 49 1.84 31.13 -9.34
N LEU A 50 1.27 30.57 -8.27
CA LEU A 50 1.32 29.17 -7.93
C LEU A 50 0.05 28.42 -8.33
N LEU A 51 -1.08 29.13 -8.42
CA LEU A 51 -2.38 28.54 -8.72
C LEU A 51 -3.06 29.22 -9.90
N ASN A 52 -3.62 28.41 -10.78
CA ASN A 52 -4.56 28.86 -11.81
C ASN A 52 -5.93 29.01 -11.17
N ARG A 53 -6.48 30.22 -11.15
CA ARG A 53 -7.79 30.52 -10.59
C ARG A 53 -8.85 30.45 -11.68
N THR A 54 -9.42 29.27 -11.92
CA THR A 54 -10.67 29.17 -12.66
C THR A 54 -11.82 28.96 -11.70
N THR A 55 -13.02 29.39 -12.05
CA THR A 55 -14.20 29.29 -11.18
C THR A 55 -14.66 27.88 -10.90
N ARG A 56 -14.08 26.86 -11.57
CA ARG A 56 -14.50 25.46 -11.49
C ARG A 56 -13.47 24.48 -10.90
N ARG A 57 -12.17 24.77 -10.96
CA ARG A 57 -11.13 23.88 -10.42
C ARG A 57 -9.89 24.67 -9.97
N LEU A 58 -9.29 24.23 -8.89
CA LEU A 58 -7.97 24.66 -8.44
C LEU A 58 -6.95 23.78 -9.16
N SER A 59 -6.04 24.40 -9.93
CA SER A 59 -4.91 23.67 -10.55
C SER A 59 -3.61 24.43 -10.31
N LEU A 60 -2.52 23.71 -10.28
CA LEU A 60 -1.18 24.28 -10.16
C LEU A 60 -0.73 24.91 -11.49
N THR A 61 0.11 25.96 -11.40
CA THR A 61 1.01 26.35 -12.48
C THR A 61 2.25 25.46 -12.47
N ASP A 62 3.13 25.57 -13.45
CA ASP A 62 4.41 24.83 -13.47
C ASP A 62 5.28 25.23 -12.26
N GLU A 63 5.35 26.52 -11.95
CA GLU A 63 6.02 27.05 -10.74
C GLU A 63 5.32 26.55 -9.47
N GLY A 64 3.98 26.47 -9.50
CA GLY A 64 3.18 25.95 -8.42
C GLY A 64 3.45 24.47 -8.14
N ALA A 65 3.63 23.66 -9.17
CA ALA A 65 3.97 22.25 -9.03
C ALA A 65 5.35 22.05 -8.39
N LEU A 66 6.36 22.77 -8.90
CA LEU A 66 7.70 22.76 -8.32
C LEU A 66 7.70 23.21 -6.85
N MET A 67 6.98 24.31 -6.57
CA MET A 67 6.86 24.87 -5.23
C MET A 67 6.12 23.92 -4.28
N PHE A 68 5.06 23.25 -4.75
CA PHE A 68 4.28 22.29 -3.96
C PHE A 68 5.16 21.15 -3.45
N GLU A 69 5.93 20.50 -4.33
CA GLU A 69 6.83 19.40 -3.96
C GLU A 69 7.87 19.85 -2.92
N ARG A 70 8.47 21.03 -3.09
CA ARG A 70 9.44 21.56 -2.15
C ARG A 70 8.83 21.97 -0.81
N CYS A 71 7.64 22.58 -0.83
CA CYS A 71 6.94 22.97 0.38
C CYS A 71 6.47 21.76 1.18
N ARG A 72 6.02 20.69 0.50
CA ARG A 72 5.66 19.41 1.14
C ARG A 72 6.85 18.82 1.89
N ALA A 73 8.00 18.74 1.25
CA ALA A 73 9.22 18.25 1.88
C ALA A 73 9.63 19.06 3.12
N VAL A 74 9.53 20.41 3.05
CA VAL A 74 9.83 21.28 4.20
C VAL A 74 8.85 21.07 5.36
N LEU A 75 7.55 20.88 5.09
CA LEU A 75 6.57 20.59 6.13
C LEU A 75 6.80 19.20 6.76
N ASP A 76 7.13 18.21 5.93
CA ASP A 76 7.50 16.87 6.42
C ASP A 76 8.78 16.93 7.30
N ASP A 77 9.77 17.76 6.96
CA ASP A 77 10.97 17.98 7.79
C ASP A 77 10.66 18.67 9.13
N LEU A 78 9.71 19.62 9.16
CA LEU A 78 9.25 20.26 10.39
C LEU A 78 8.49 19.27 11.29
N GLU A 79 7.62 18.44 10.73
CA GLU A 79 6.97 17.33 11.46
C GLU A 79 8.02 16.36 12.00
N GLU A 80 9.11 16.12 11.25
CA GLU A 80 10.22 15.28 11.71
C GLU A 80 11.00 15.91 12.87
N LEU A 81 11.20 17.25 12.87
CA LEU A 81 11.80 17.96 14.01
C LEU A 81 10.93 17.83 15.27
N ASP A 82 9.63 17.99 15.14
CA ASP A 82 8.70 17.78 16.26
C ASP A 82 8.74 16.33 16.75
N ALA A 83 8.81 15.36 15.82
CA ALA A 83 8.99 13.95 16.15
C ALA A 83 10.36 13.66 16.79
N LEU A 84 11.44 14.34 16.40
CA LEU A 84 12.77 14.24 17.03
C LEU A 84 12.78 14.81 18.45
N MET A 85 12.04 15.89 18.70
CA MET A 85 11.86 16.43 20.04
C MET A 85 10.97 15.50 20.91
N ALA A 86 9.97 14.87 20.31
CA ALA A 86 9.17 13.80 20.91
C ALA A 86 10.00 12.52 21.16
N THR A 87 11.12 12.30 20.44
CA THR A 87 12.05 11.16 20.64
C THR A 87 12.64 11.16 22.04
N ARG A 88 12.80 12.31 22.69
CA ARG A 88 13.12 12.37 24.13
C ARG A 88 12.01 11.78 25.02
N ARG A 89 10.78 11.68 24.54
CA ARG A 89 9.63 11.07 25.22
C ARG A 89 9.28 9.67 24.72
N GLN A 90 9.96 9.16 23.68
CA GLN A 90 9.72 7.85 23.03
C GLN A 90 8.24 7.56 22.67
N ARG A 91 7.42 8.60 22.48
CA ARG A 91 5.98 8.44 22.19
C ARG A 91 5.70 8.70 20.71
N PRO A 92 5.09 7.75 20.00
CA PRO A 92 4.58 7.97 18.65
C PRO A 92 3.47 9.03 18.63
N THR A 93 3.63 10.08 17.84
CA THR A 93 2.65 11.15 17.62
C THR A 93 2.66 11.60 16.16
N GLY A 94 1.68 12.41 15.74
CA GLY A 94 1.55 12.92 14.39
C GLY A 94 0.86 11.93 13.44
N THR A 95 1.13 12.00 12.15
CA THR A 95 0.47 11.17 11.13
C THR A 95 1.44 10.16 10.54
N LEU A 96 1.11 8.87 10.62
CA LEU A 96 1.81 7.76 9.96
C LEU A 96 1.19 7.55 8.58
N LYS A 97 1.97 7.74 7.52
CA LYS A 97 1.52 7.53 6.13
C LYS A 97 2.06 6.20 5.62
N LEU A 98 1.19 5.26 5.30
CA LEU A 98 1.60 3.94 4.84
C LEU A 98 0.84 3.45 3.61
N THR A 99 1.49 2.56 2.85
CA THR A 99 0.88 1.86 1.73
C THR A 99 1.16 0.37 1.78
N ALA A 100 0.16 -0.44 1.39
CA ALA A 100 0.26 -1.89 1.31
C ALA A 100 -0.59 -2.43 0.16
N PRO A 101 -0.30 -3.64 -0.38
CA PRO A 101 -1.22 -4.32 -1.29
C PRO A 101 -2.60 -4.49 -0.67
N LEU A 102 -3.66 -4.33 -1.48
CA LEU A 102 -5.03 -4.27 -0.96
C LEU A 102 -5.36 -5.45 -0.04
N SER A 103 -5.22 -6.66 -0.52
CA SER A 103 -5.65 -7.84 0.24
C SER A 103 -4.75 -8.13 1.44
N LEU A 104 -3.44 -7.97 1.29
CA LEU A 104 -2.48 -8.12 2.40
C LEU A 104 -2.72 -7.05 3.46
N GLY A 105 -2.92 -5.81 3.02
CA GLY A 105 -3.20 -4.68 3.89
C GLY A 105 -4.44 -4.90 4.74
N GLN A 106 -5.56 -5.29 4.11
CA GLN A 106 -6.83 -5.51 4.80
C GLN A 106 -6.80 -6.69 5.77
N ARG A 107 -6.14 -7.79 5.40
CA ARG A 107 -6.18 -9.02 6.21
C ARG A 107 -5.12 -9.08 7.30
N LEU A 108 -3.93 -8.56 7.03
CA LEU A 108 -2.78 -8.74 7.91
C LEU A 108 -2.31 -7.42 8.55
N VAL A 109 -2.30 -6.31 7.78
CA VAL A 109 -1.72 -5.06 8.29
C VAL A 109 -2.74 -4.25 9.10
N LEU A 110 -4.00 -4.23 8.70
CA LEU A 110 -5.04 -3.45 9.37
C LEU A 110 -5.23 -3.83 10.85
N PRO A 111 -5.24 -5.12 11.26
CA PRO A 111 -5.29 -5.49 12.67
C PRO A 111 -4.12 -4.92 13.49
N VAL A 112 -2.90 -4.90 12.91
CA VAL A 112 -1.72 -4.32 13.57
C VAL A 112 -1.85 -2.80 13.72
N ILE A 113 -2.41 -2.13 12.70
CA ILE A 113 -2.69 -0.69 12.75
C ILE A 113 -3.68 -0.37 13.87
N ASP A 114 -4.78 -1.13 13.96
CA ASP A 114 -5.81 -0.92 14.97
C ASP A 114 -5.25 -1.11 16.38
N SER A 115 -4.45 -2.17 16.59
CA SER A 115 -3.72 -2.43 17.83
C SER A 115 -2.76 -1.28 18.17
N PHE A 116 -1.98 -0.82 17.19
CA PHE A 116 -0.99 0.23 17.36
C PHE A 116 -1.62 1.59 17.68
N LEU A 117 -2.64 2.00 16.93
CA LEU A 117 -3.37 3.26 17.19
C LEU A 117 -4.08 3.25 18.55
N SER A 118 -4.59 2.11 18.98
CA SER A 118 -5.21 1.98 20.31
C SER A 118 -4.22 2.22 21.45
N ARG A 119 -2.94 1.86 21.26
CA ARG A 119 -1.86 2.15 22.24
C ARG A 119 -1.41 3.61 22.23
N TRP A 120 -1.59 4.31 21.10
CA TRP A 120 -1.09 5.66 20.88
C TRP A 120 -2.20 6.62 20.40
N PRO A 121 -3.07 7.15 21.31
CA PRO A 121 -4.22 7.97 20.93
C PRO A 121 -3.90 9.29 20.21
N GLU A 122 -2.66 9.79 20.36
CA GLU A 122 -2.20 11.02 19.68
C GLU A 122 -1.66 10.76 18.26
N LEU A 123 -1.60 9.48 17.83
CA LEU A 123 -1.15 9.10 16.51
C LEU A 123 -2.35 8.99 15.56
N GLN A 124 -2.19 9.50 14.36
CA GLN A 124 -3.11 9.32 13.24
C GLN A 124 -2.46 8.43 12.17
N ALA A 125 -3.26 7.77 11.35
CA ALA A 125 -2.76 7.01 10.21
C ALA A 125 -3.47 7.41 8.92
N HIS A 126 -2.69 7.59 7.85
CA HIS A 126 -3.17 7.66 6.47
C HIS A 126 -2.74 6.41 5.73
N ILE A 127 -3.69 5.59 5.32
CA ILE A 127 -3.45 4.27 4.76
C ILE A 127 -3.92 4.25 3.32
N THR A 128 -3.05 3.86 2.40
CA THR A 128 -3.39 3.63 0.99
C THR A 128 -3.20 2.16 0.65
N PHE A 129 -4.29 1.47 0.37
CA PHE A 129 -4.24 0.11 -0.16
C PHE A 129 -4.16 0.14 -1.68
N SER A 130 -3.04 -0.33 -2.24
CA SER A 130 -2.82 -0.32 -3.69
C SER A 130 -1.78 -1.37 -4.09
N ASP A 131 -2.12 -2.13 -5.14
CA ASP A 131 -1.21 -3.12 -5.75
C ASP A 131 -0.28 -2.50 -6.81
N ARG A 132 -0.39 -1.18 -7.09
CA ARG A 132 0.55 -0.50 -7.97
C ARG A 132 1.90 -0.30 -7.28
N PHE A 133 2.95 -0.26 -8.08
CA PHE A 133 4.25 0.18 -7.61
C PHE A 133 4.17 1.68 -7.26
N VAL A 134 4.70 2.06 -6.10
CA VAL A 134 4.78 3.46 -5.63
C VAL A 134 6.24 3.82 -5.34
N ASP A 135 6.65 5.04 -5.66
CA ASP A 135 7.87 5.62 -5.12
C ASP A 135 7.56 6.18 -3.73
N ILE A 136 8.11 5.51 -2.70
CA ILE A 136 7.82 5.82 -1.29
C ILE A 136 8.23 7.27 -0.96
N ILE A 137 9.36 7.72 -1.52
CA ILE A 137 9.94 9.04 -1.23
C ILE A 137 9.16 10.12 -1.97
N GLU A 138 8.94 9.94 -3.27
CA GLU A 138 8.24 10.93 -4.09
C GLU A 138 6.78 11.09 -3.68
N GLU A 139 6.11 9.98 -3.31
CA GLU A 139 4.71 10.02 -2.87
C GLU A 139 4.55 10.35 -1.37
N GLY A 140 5.67 10.48 -0.62
CA GLY A 140 5.70 10.91 0.78
C GLY A 140 5.10 9.88 1.74
N PHE A 141 5.30 8.59 1.50
CA PHE A 141 4.96 7.54 2.46
C PHE A 141 6.08 7.36 3.48
N ASP A 142 5.71 7.21 4.75
CA ASP A 142 6.62 6.82 5.82
C ASP A 142 7.01 5.34 5.71
N ILE A 143 6.05 4.49 5.30
CA ILE A 143 6.20 3.02 5.23
C ILE A 143 5.49 2.49 4.00
N ALA A 144 6.12 1.55 3.30
CA ALA A 144 5.45 0.67 2.34
C ALA A 144 5.63 -0.78 2.73
N ILE A 145 4.57 -1.57 2.61
CA ILE A 145 4.62 -3.03 2.72
C ILE A 145 4.44 -3.59 1.31
N ARG A 146 5.30 -4.52 0.90
CA ARG A 146 5.26 -5.10 -0.44
C ARG A 146 5.62 -6.58 -0.40
N ILE A 147 5.21 -7.31 -1.43
CA ILE A 147 5.50 -8.72 -1.65
C ILE A 147 6.54 -8.82 -2.77
N GLY A 148 7.51 -9.72 -2.62
CA GLY A 148 8.60 -9.96 -3.55
C GLY A 148 9.84 -9.11 -3.27
N GLU A 149 10.81 -9.18 -4.20
CA GLU A 149 12.05 -8.43 -4.08
C GLU A 149 11.85 -6.97 -4.52
N PRO A 150 12.25 -5.99 -3.69
CA PRO A 150 12.20 -4.59 -4.07
C PRO A 150 13.24 -4.30 -5.16
N ARG A 151 13.02 -3.22 -5.91
CA ARG A 151 14.09 -2.66 -6.73
C ARG A 151 15.18 -2.12 -5.81
N GLU A 152 16.43 -2.29 -6.22
CA GLU A 152 17.56 -1.73 -5.48
C GLU A 152 17.47 -0.20 -5.45
N ASP A 153 17.36 0.35 -4.26
CA ASP A 153 17.42 1.78 -4.00
C ASP A 153 18.11 2.01 -2.65
N THR A 154 19.29 2.62 -2.69
CA THR A 154 20.10 2.90 -1.48
C THR A 154 19.44 3.89 -0.52
N ARG A 155 18.41 4.61 -0.97
CA ARG A 155 17.62 5.53 -0.15
C ARG A 155 16.55 4.82 0.69
N ILE A 156 16.33 3.52 0.47
CA ILE A 156 15.28 2.72 1.11
C ILE A 156 15.93 1.64 1.97
N VAL A 157 15.46 1.54 3.20
CA VAL A 157 15.74 0.39 4.08
C VAL A 157 14.63 -0.63 3.89
N THR A 158 15.01 -1.89 3.77
CA THR A 158 14.07 -3.00 3.60
C THR A 158 14.28 -4.02 4.71
N ARG A 159 13.19 -4.47 5.35
CA ARG A 159 13.20 -5.55 6.34
C ARG A 159 12.16 -6.59 5.97
N THR A 160 12.54 -7.86 6.00
CA THR A 160 11.61 -8.98 5.81
C THR A 160 10.75 -9.15 7.04
N LEU A 161 9.44 -9.19 6.86
CA LEU A 161 8.45 -9.49 7.90
C LEU A 161 8.17 -10.99 7.98
N GLY A 162 8.17 -11.67 6.83
CA GLY A 162 7.90 -13.09 6.69
C GLY A 162 7.78 -13.48 5.22
N TRP A 163 7.10 -14.59 4.97
CA TRP A 163 7.02 -15.19 3.66
C TRP A 163 5.57 -15.52 3.32
N GLN A 164 5.21 -15.41 2.05
CA GLN A 164 3.94 -15.88 1.55
C GLN A 164 4.14 -17.08 0.62
N HIS A 165 3.22 -18.04 0.71
CA HIS A 165 3.14 -19.16 -0.21
C HIS A 165 1.99 -18.94 -1.18
N MET A 166 2.22 -19.19 -2.46
CA MET A 166 1.15 -19.27 -3.45
C MET A 166 0.50 -20.65 -3.36
N VAL A 167 -0.81 -20.69 -3.44
CA VAL A 167 -1.57 -21.94 -3.53
C VAL A 167 -2.51 -21.88 -4.72
N THR A 168 -2.67 -23.02 -5.38
CA THR A 168 -3.73 -23.21 -6.39
C THR A 168 -4.86 -23.97 -5.75
N CYS A 169 -6.07 -23.45 -5.83
CA CYS A 169 -7.23 -24.08 -5.20
C CYS A 169 -8.51 -23.91 -6.02
N ALA A 170 -9.50 -24.73 -5.67
CA ALA A 170 -10.86 -24.62 -6.19
C ALA A 170 -11.86 -25.18 -5.16
N SER A 171 -13.15 -24.93 -5.36
CA SER A 171 -14.18 -25.56 -4.53
C SER A 171 -14.33 -27.05 -4.85
N PRO A 172 -14.71 -27.89 -3.85
CA PRO A 172 -14.99 -29.31 -4.08
C PRO A 172 -16.03 -29.53 -5.17
N ALA A 173 -17.02 -28.66 -5.26
CA ALA A 173 -18.08 -28.74 -6.29
C ALA A 173 -17.52 -28.56 -7.72
N TYR A 174 -16.55 -27.66 -7.90
CA TYR A 174 -15.87 -27.53 -9.18
C TYR A 174 -15.05 -28.77 -9.51
N LEU A 175 -14.24 -29.25 -8.56
CA LEU A 175 -13.37 -30.43 -8.75
C LEU A 175 -14.18 -31.69 -9.05
N ALA A 176 -15.33 -31.89 -8.38
CA ALA A 176 -16.23 -33.01 -8.67
C ALA A 176 -16.79 -32.97 -10.09
N ARG A 177 -17.03 -31.80 -10.65
CA ARG A 177 -17.59 -31.62 -12.01
C ARG A 177 -16.51 -31.68 -13.11
N ARG A 178 -15.32 -31.16 -12.87
CA ARG A 178 -14.27 -30.96 -13.89
C ARG A 178 -13.04 -31.85 -13.72
N GLY A 179 -12.99 -32.62 -12.62
CA GLY A 179 -11.81 -33.38 -12.23
C GLY A 179 -10.80 -32.53 -11.44
N THR A 180 -9.86 -33.21 -10.78
CA THR A 180 -8.78 -32.60 -10.03
C THR A 180 -7.51 -32.66 -10.86
N PRO A 181 -6.87 -31.53 -11.23
CA PRO A 181 -5.60 -31.56 -11.96
C PRO A 181 -4.51 -32.13 -11.07
N THR A 182 -3.76 -33.09 -11.56
CA THR A 182 -2.62 -33.74 -10.88
C THR A 182 -1.27 -33.26 -11.41
N HIS A 183 -1.26 -32.51 -12.53
CA HIS A 183 -0.06 -31.92 -13.12
C HIS A 183 -0.40 -30.55 -13.74
N PRO A 184 0.51 -29.55 -13.68
CA PRO A 184 0.25 -28.21 -14.23
C PRO A 184 -0.11 -28.17 -15.72
N SER A 185 0.36 -29.13 -16.51
CA SER A 185 0.01 -29.24 -17.95
C SER A 185 -1.48 -29.51 -18.22
N GLN A 186 -2.26 -29.87 -17.19
CA GLN A 186 -3.70 -30.09 -17.32
C GLN A 186 -4.51 -28.78 -17.15
N LEU A 187 -3.89 -27.70 -16.67
CA LEU A 187 -4.56 -26.40 -16.46
C LEU A 187 -5.28 -25.86 -17.72
N PRO A 188 -4.79 -26.05 -18.95
CA PRO A 188 -5.51 -25.60 -20.16
C PRO A 188 -6.92 -26.21 -20.34
N SER A 189 -7.20 -27.36 -19.72
CA SER A 189 -8.52 -28.01 -19.77
C SER A 189 -9.48 -27.54 -18.66
N HIS A 190 -9.01 -26.68 -17.77
CA HIS A 190 -9.79 -26.15 -16.65
C HIS A 190 -10.20 -24.69 -16.87
N ASP A 191 -11.31 -24.31 -16.20
CA ASP A 191 -11.67 -22.90 -16.07
C ASP A 191 -10.74 -22.24 -15.04
N THR A 192 -10.06 -21.18 -15.42
CA THR A 192 -9.08 -20.49 -14.60
C THR A 192 -9.42 -19.02 -14.39
N ILE A 193 -9.16 -18.52 -13.20
CA ILE A 193 -9.41 -17.14 -12.77
C ILE A 193 -8.06 -16.47 -12.58
N PHE A 194 -7.74 -15.48 -13.40
CA PHE A 194 -6.45 -14.79 -13.36
C PHE A 194 -6.54 -13.42 -12.68
N PHE A 195 -5.49 -13.10 -11.93
CA PHE A 195 -5.25 -11.74 -11.49
C PHE A 195 -4.61 -10.93 -12.60
N PHE A 196 -5.12 -9.73 -12.85
CA PHE A 196 -4.46 -8.77 -13.74
C PHE A 196 -4.27 -7.42 -13.02
N ASN A 197 -3.18 -6.72 -13.34
CA ASN A 197 -2.92 -5.36 -12.88
C ASN A 197 -2.23 -4.59 -14.00
N ALA A 198 -2.66 -3.35 -14.24
CA ALA A 198 -2.11 -2.48 -15.29
C ALA A 198 -1.95 -3.20 -16.65
N ASP A 199 -3.02 -3.85 -17.12
CA ASP A 199 -3.13 -4.60 -18.37
C ASP A 199 -2.24 -5.85 -18.48
N ARG A 200 -1.61 -6.27 -17.38
CA ARG A 200 -0.83 -7.50 -17.33
C ARG A 200 -1.51 -8.55 -16.45
N ARG A 201 -1.73 -9.74 -17.02
CA ARG A 201 -2.10 -10.92 -16.22
C ARG A 201 -0.88 -11.45 -15.49
N ARG A 202 -1.08 -11.88 -14.22
CA ARG A 202 -0.05 -12.58 -13.46
C ARG A 202 -0.06 -14.05 -13.89
N SER A 203 0.99 -14.51 -14.59
CA SER A 203 1.19 -15.92 -14.91
C SER A 203 1.29 -16.78 -13.65
N TRP A 204 0.83 -18.02 -13.73
CA TRP A 204 1.01 -19.00 -12.68
C TRP A 204 2.30 -19.77 -12.93
N ARG A 205 3.11 -19.92 -11.89
CA ARG A 205 4.39 -20.58 -11.96
C ARG A 205 4.40 -21.82 -11.09
N PHE A 206 4.99 -22.90 -11.60
CA PHE A 206 5.06 -24.19 -10.93
C PHE A 206 6.46 -24.78 -11.10
N ASN A 207 6.99 -25.39 -10.06
CA ASN A 207 8.22 -26.16 -10.12
C ASN A 207 7.88 -27.60 -10.48
N THR A 208 8.31 -28.07 -11.65
CA THR A 208 8.15 -29.46 -12.06
C THR A 208 9.53 -30.17 -12.10
N PRO A 209 9.56 -31.50 -12.10
CA PRO A 209 10.84 -32.24 -12.28
C PRO A 209 11.60 -31.86 -13.56
N ASP A 210 10.88 -31.40 -14.59
CA ASP A 210 11.43 -30.97 -15.86
C ASP A 210 11.83 -29.48 -15.91
N GLY A 211 11.68 -28.77 -14.80
CA GLY A 211 11.96 -27.35 -14.67
C GLY A 211 10.73 -26.49 -14.36
N GLU A 212 10.88 -25.18 -14.46
CA GLU A 212 9.78 -24.25 -14.21
C GLU A 212 8.72 -24.35 -15.34
N TYR A 213 7.47 -24.59 -14.95
CA TYR A 213 6.32 -24.54 -15.83
C TYR A 213 5.57 -23.23 -15.62
N VAL A 214 5.45 -22.41 -16.67
CA VAL A 214 4.73 -21.14 -16.65
C VAL A 214 3.40 -21.28 -17.39
N PHE A 215 2.29 -21.09 -16.69
CA PHE A 215 0.96 -21.13 -17.27
C PHE A 215 0.43 -19.71 -17.51
N GLU A 216 0.21 -19.40 -18.78
CA GLU A 216 -0.32 -18.12 -19.26
C GLU A 216 -1.65 -18.29 -20.00
N GLY A 217 -2.39 -19.34 -19.68
CA GLY A 217 -3.63 -19.72 -20.35
C GLY A 217 -4.63 -18.57 -20.53
N PRO A 218 -5.65 -18.74 -21.36
CA PRO A 218 -6.54 -17.63 -21.77
C PRO A 218 -7.28 -16.98 -20.60
N GLY A 219 -7.39 -17.69 -19.46
CA GLY A 219 -8.19 -17.25 -18.32
C GLY A 219 -9.65 -17.03 -18.71
N ARG A 220 -10.55 -17.79 -18.14
CA ARG A 220 -11.97 -17.59 -18.43
C ARG A 220 -12.49 -16.32 -17.80
N VAL A 221 -11.90 -15.94 -16.65
CA VAL A 221 -12.15 -14.67 -15.96
C VAL A 221 -10.83 -14.03 -15.57
N ASN A 222 -10.73 -12.72 -15.75
CA ASN A 222 -9.60 -11.91 -15.33
C ASN A 222 -10.11 -10.78 -14.42
N MET A 223 -9.51 -10.62 -13.25
CA MET A 223 -9.94 -9.66 -12.22
C MET A 223 -8.71 -8.96 -11.60
N ASP A 224 -8.88 -7.72 -11.19
CA ASP A 224 -7.89 -6.92 -10.47
C ASP A 224 -8.10 -6.92 -8.94
N SER A 225 -9.05 -7.74 -8.48
CA SER A 225 -9.38 -7.91 -7.07
C SER A 225 -9.20 -9.36 -6.63
N SER A 226 -8.21 -9.63 -5.78
CA SER A 226 -7.97 -10.95 -5.22
C SER A 226 -9.17 -11.46 -4.39
N GLU A 227 -9.91 -10.56 -3.71
CA GLU A 227 -11.11 -10.95 -2.97
C GLU A 227 -12.26 -11.36 -3.91
N ALA A 228 -12.45 -10.65 -5.03
CA ALA A 228 -13.42 -11.07 -6.04
C ALA A 228 -13.06 -12.43 -6.64
N MET A 229 -11.77 -12.70 -6.90
CA MET A 229 -11.29 -14.00 -7.36
C MET A 229 -11.57 -15.10 -6.34
N ARG A 230 -11.34 -14.82 -5.04
CA ARG A 230 -11.64 -15.74 -3.94
C ARG A 230 -13.13 -16.11 -3.90
N ILE A 231 -14.02 -15.12 -3.97
CA ILE A 231 -15.47 -15.33 -4.01
C ILE A 231 -15.86 -16.19 -5.22
N THR A 232 -15.34 -15.86 -6.40
CA THR A 232 -15.63 -16.60 -7.64
C THR A 232 -15.16 -18.07 -7.57
N ALA A 233 -14.03 -18.33 -6.90
CA ALA A 233 -13.55 -19.69 -6.69
C ALA A 233 -14.44 -20.47 -5.69
N LEU A 234 -14.88 -19.81 -4.61
CA LEU A 234 -15.84 -20.38 -3.65
C LEU A 234 -17.18 -20.75 -4.30
N ASP A 235 -17.65 -19.94 -5.23
CA ASP A 235 -18.87 -20.19 -6.01
C ASP A 235 -18.70 -21.33 -7.04
N GLY A 236 -17.52 -21.94 -7.10
CA GLY A 236 -17.28 -23.10 -7.96
C GLY A 236 -17.09 -22.79 -9.43
N PHE A 237 -16.63 -21.59 -9.76
CA PHE A 237 -16.40 -21.19 -11.14
C PHE A 237 -15.17 -21.87 -11.74
N GLY A 238 -14.04 -21.95 -10.99
CA GLY A 238 -12.79 -22.47 -11.53
C GLY A 238 -11.66 -22.53 -10.52
N LEU A 239 -10.47 -22.79 -11.05
CA LEU A 239 -9.21 -22.78 -10.33
C LEU A 239 -8.72 -21.33 -10.17
N VAL A 240 -8.10 -21.05 -9.01
CA VAL A 240 -7.47 -19.78 -8.70
C VAL A 240 -6.09 -20.02 -8.09
N SER A 241 -5.10 -19.16 -8.41
CA SER A 241 -3.77 -19.20 -7.79
C SER A 241 -3.47 -17.84 -7.17
N LEU A 242 -3.45 -17.79 -5.82
CA LEU A 242 -3.26 -16.59 -5.01
C LEU A 242 -2.50 -16.93 -3.72
N PRO A 243 -2.04 -15.91 -2.96
CA PRO A 243 -1.44 -16.12 -1.65
C PRO A 243 -2.33 -16.92 -0.70
N ARG A 244 -1.74 -17.89 0.00
CA ARG A 244 -2.41 -18.79 0.93
C ARG A 244 -3.22 -18.06 2.00
N PHE A 245 -2.68 -16.95 2.55
CA PHE A 245 -3.36 -16.18 3.61
C PHE A 245 -4.76 -15.66 3.20
N LEU A 246 -5.06 -15.60 1.90
CA LEU A 246 -6.39 -15.21 1.41
C LEU A 246 -7.43 -16.31 1.58
N PHE A 247 -7.00 -17.53 1.73
CA PHE A 247 -7.85 -18.72 1.70
C PHE A 247 -7.89 -19.49 3.01
N GLU A 248 -7.15 -19.08 4.06
CA GLU A 248 -6.99 -19.84 5.30
C GLU A 248 -8.34 -20.29 5.91
N ASP A 249 -9.32 -19.38 5.97
CA ASP A 249 -10.66 -19.68 6.45
C ASP A 249 -11.36 -20.73 5.58
N ALA A 250 -11.30 -20.56 4.26
CA ALA A 250 -11.97 -21.43 3.31
C ALA A 250 -11.28 -22.79 3.14
N LEU A 251 -9.97 -22.84 3.35
CA LEU A 251 -9.21 -24.10 3.34
C LEU A 251 -9.44 -24.89 4.64
N SER A 252 -9.47 -24.19 5.79
CA SER A 252 -9.67 -24.84 7.09
C SER A 252 -11.06 -25.47 7.24
N ASP A 253 -12.09 -24.86 6.67
CA ASP A 253 -13.47 -25.37 6.71
C ASP A 253 -13.86 -26.19 5.46
N GLY A 254 -12.92 -26.46 4.56
CA GLY A 254 -13.08 -27.32 3.40
C GLY A 254 -13.92 -26.73 2.26
N ARG A 255 -14.25 -25.43 2.28
CA ARG A 255 -14.94 -24.76 1.16
C ARG A 255 -14.06 -24.63 -0.07
N LEU A 256 -12.74 -24.58 0.12
CA LEU A 256 -11.73 -24.69 -0.93
C LEU A 256 -10.79 -25.85 -0.61
N VAL A 257 -10.22 -26.44 -1.66
CA VAL A 257 -9.22 -27.51 -1.56
C VAL A 257 -8.05 -27.13 -2.44
N THR A 258 -6.84 -27.28 -1.92
CA THR A 258 -5.60 -27.08 -2.69
C THR A 258 -5.40 -28.19 -3.72
N VAL A 259 -4.79 -27.83 -4.82
CA VAL A 259 -4.40 -28.76 -5.89
C VAL A 259 -2.99 -28.37 -6.36
N LEU A 260 -2.26 -29.32 -6.93
CA LEU A 260 -0.92 -29.11 -7.45
C LEU A 260 0.11 -28.71 -6.37
N ASP A 261 -0.09 -29.12 -5.13
CA ASP A 261 0.76 -28.74 -3.99
C ASP A 261 2.22 -29.21 -4.16
N ASP A 262 2.45 -30.34 -4.85
CA ASP A 262 3.79 -30.86 -5.15
C ASP A 262 4.58 -29.97 -6.13
N TYR A 263 3.94 -28.99 -6.76
CA TYR A 263 4.53 -28.13 -7.79
C TYR A 263 4.65 -26.68 -7.34
N THR A 264 4.52 -26.39 -6.05
CA THR A 264 4.57 -25.01 -5.55
C THR A 264 5.95 -24.37 -5.76
N THR A 265 5.94 -23.08 -6.05
CA THR A 265 7.18 -22.28 -6.12
C THR A 265 7.68 -21.93 -4.71
N PRO A 266 8.98 -21.56 -4.58
CA PRO A 266 9.48 -21.01 -3.32
C PRO A 266 8.63 -19.84 -2.85
N PRO A 267 8.52 -19.64 -1.53
CA PRO A 267 7.75 -18.53 -0.97
C PRO A 267 8.35 -17.17 -1.37
N GLU A 268 7.48 -16.18 -1.51
CA GLU A 268 7.87 -14.80 -1.76
C GLU A 268 7.96 -14.02 -0.44
N PRO A 269 9.00 -13.18 -0.24
CA PRO A 269 9.13 -12.41 0.99
C PRO A 269 8.08 -11.30 1.07
N ILE A 270 7.50 -11.11 2.25
CA ILE A 270 6.74 -9.91 2.61
C ILE A 270 7.71 -8.95 3.29
N ARG A 271 7.82 -7.75 2.77
CA ARG A 271 8.82 -6.78 3.20
C ARG A 271 8.17 -5.48 3.65
N VAL A 272 8.69 -4.91 4.74
CA VAL A 272 8.46 -3.52 5.10
C VAL A 272 9.62 -2.68 4.58
N MET A 273 9.28 -1.55 3.98
CA MET A 273 10.21 -0.62 3.34
C MET A 273 9.96 0.79 3.87
N TYR A 274 11.02 1.52 4.14
CA TYR A 274 10.94 2.90 4.62
C TYR A 274 12.20 3.70 4.22
N PRO A 275 12.13 5.04 4.09
CA PRO A 275 13.26 5.86 3.73
C PRO A 275 14.44 5.69 4.67
N SER A 276 15.66 5.60 4.10
CA SER A 276 16.92 5.54 4.84
C SER A 276 17.24 6.90 5.43
N LYS A 277 16.71 7.20 6.61
CA LYS A 277 17.01 8.40 7.39
C LYS A 277 17.98 8.07 8.51
N ARG A 278 18.84 9.04 8.86
CA ARG A 278 19.82 8.88 9.94
C ARG A 278 19.15 8.56 11.29
N GLN A 279 17.93 9.03 11.50
CA GLN A 279 17.10 8.69 12.65
C GLN A 279 15.65 8.47 12.20
N LEU A 280 15.09 7.31 12.49
CA LEU A 280 13.67 7.04 12.27
C LEU A 280 12.84 7.75 13.33
N SER A 281 11.74 8.36 12.92
CA SER A 281 10.77 8.93 13.85
C SER A 281 10.19 7.81 14.76
N PRO A 282 9.80 8.14 16.01
CA PRO A 282 9.22 7.15 16.94
C PRO A 282 8.01 6.42 16.36
N ARG A 283 7.16 7.10 15.58
CA ARG A 283 5.99 6.49 14.93
C ARG A 283 6.37 5.43 13.91
N VAL A 284 7.39 5.69 13.08
CA VAL A 284 7.85 4.74 12.07
C VAL A 284 8.53 3.55 12.73
N ARG A 285 9.48 3.80 13.65
CA ARG A 285 10.18 2.74 14.38
C ARG A 285 9.19 1.86 15.14
N GLY A 286 8.31 2.46 15.94
CA GLY A 286 7.35 1.72 16.76
C GLY A 286 6.39 0.89 15.91
N PHE A 287 5.94 1.41 14.77
CA PHE A 287 5.06 0.64 13.88
C PHE A 287 5.80 -0.49 13.15
N VAL A 288 7.04 -0.28 12.70
CA VAL A 288 7.88 -1.35 12.12
C VAL A 288 8.11 -2.46 13.15
N ASP A 289 8.37 -2.12 14.41
CA ASP A 289 8.55 -3.10 15.49
C ASP A 289 7.24 -3.85 15.77
N ALA A 290 6.09 -3.16 15.79
CA ALA A 290 4.77 -3.80 15.91
C ALA A 290 4.45 -4.74 14.76
N LEU A 291 4.76 -4.36 13.50
CA LEU A 291 4.62 -5.24 12.34
C LEU A 291 5.45 -6.53 12.50
N VAL A 292 6.69 -6.41 12.98
CA VAL A 292 7.54 -7.58 13.19
C VAL A 292 6.99 -8.46 14.31
N GLU A 293 6.58 -7.87 15.41
CA GLU A 293 6.07 -8.60 16.58
C GLU A 293 4.76 -9.33 16.27
N GLU A 294 3.82 -8.66 15.59
CA GLU A 294 2.46 -9.18 15.39
C GLU A 294 2.30 -9.98 14.09
N LEU A 295 3.04 -9.62 13.00
CA LEU A 295 2.92 -10.33 11.72
C LEU A 295 3.89 -11.51 11.56
N SER A 296 5.13 -11.41 12.05
CA SER A 296 6.11 -12.47 11.81
C SER A 296 5.63 -13.85 12.28
N PRO A 297 4.93 -14.01 13.41
CA PRO A 297 4.39 -15.31 13.80
C PRO A 297 3.30 -15.86 12.87
N VAL A 298 2.56 -14.97 12.19
CA VAL A 298 1.42 -15.33 11.33
C VAL A 298 1.89 -15.72 9.91
N ILE A 299 3.00 -15.15 9.45
CA ILE A 299 3.54 -15.30 8.09
C ILE A 299 4.91 -16.00 8.06
N ALA A 300 5.32 -16.60 9.16
CA ALA A 300 6.57 -17.38 9.27
C ALA A 300 6.42 -18.84 8.84
N LEU A 301 5.23 -19.25 8.44
CA LEU A 301 4.90 -20.64 8.09
C LEU A 301 4.94 -20.88 6.59
#